data_3e16344d6f3499729fa2f55b2d1a9d27
#
_entry.id   3e16344d6f3499729fa2f55b2d1a9d27
#
_cell.length_a   1.000
_cell.length_b   1.000
_cell.length_c   1.000
_cell.angle_alpha   90.00
_cell.angle_beta   90.00
_cell.angle_gamma   90.00
#
_symmetry.space_group_name_H-M   'P 1'
#
loop_
_entity.id
_entity.type
_entity.pdbx_description
1 polymer ?
#
loop_
_entity_poly.entity_id
_entity_poly.type
_entity_poly.pdbx_seq_one_letter_code
_entity_poly.pdbx_strand_id
1 'polypeptide(L)'
;MKLPLVFAAFVASLSLFYAVPSAHAFSTLQLKNGASLDAEVISEKADRVVVDLGFTVLTVPRDEIESVKPRTESGASEQVMETATADLYRVAPGLPTLSVKENVDRVGEAVVLVRTPVGLGSGFLIHPSGYIVTNEHVIAGEYNITVTQFRRGATELEKVQYNKVRIVALDSRLDLALLKIEDASSAPFPTVSLGGDASLNDGQTVFAIGSPLGLDRTVSQGIISSHARLLDGQLYIQTTTQINPGNSGGPMFNLRGEVVGVNNMKAMEVGVEGLNFAIPIDVLKNFLRNRDAYAFDPRNPNAGYRYLPPPQPVKASGTAAKPADKTAAHAKP
;
A
#
# COMPACT_ATOMS: atom_id res chain seq x y z
N MET A 1 0.53 65.43 -57.82
CA MET A 1 1.35 65.06 -56.62
C MET A 1 0.41 64.56 -55.54
N LYS A 2 0.26 63.26 -55.40
CA LYS A 2 -0.62 62.64 -54.36
C LYS A 2 0.25 61.76 -53.50
N LEU A 3 0.34 62.12 -52.21
CA LEU A 3 0.98 61.28 -51.14
C LEU A 3 0.05 60.13 -50.80
N PRO A 4 0.55 58.89 -50.63
CA PRO A 4 -0.23 57.84 -50.04
C PRO A 4 -0.10 57.80 -48.50
N LEU A 5 -1.23 57.66 -47.82
CA LEU A 5 -1.44 57.48 -46.41
C LEU A 5 -1.02 56.06 -46.01
N VAL A 6 -0.05 55.94 -45.12
CA VAL A 6 0.38 54.68 -44.55
C VAL A 6 -0.47 54.40 -43.32
N PHE A 7 -1.30 53.34 -43.40
CA PHE A 7 -2.06 52.82 -42.26
C PHE A 7 -1.16 51.83 -41.49
N ALA A 8 -0.75 52.18 -40.26
CA ALA A 8 -0.05 51.30 -39.37
C ALA A 8 -1.11 50.46 -38.60
N ALA A 9 -1.19 49.16 -38.89
CA ALA A 9 -2.00 48.24 -38.16
C ALA A 9 -1.26 47.79 -36.89
N PHE A 10 -1.77 48.17 -35.72
CA PHE A 10 -1.31 47.72 -34.42
C PHE A 10 -1.89 46.34 -34.15
N VAL A 11 -1.09 45.29 -34.26
CA VAL A 11 -1.47 43.93 -33.87
C VAL A 11 -1.22 43.78 -32.38
N ALA A 12 -2.28 43.84 -31.58
CA ALA A 12 -2.24 43.48 -30.17
C ALA A 12 -2.20 41.97 -30.05
N SER A 13 -1.02 41.41 -29.74
CA SER A 13 -0.87 39.99 -29.40
C SER A 13 -1.45 39.72 -28.03
N LEU A 14 -2.64 39.12 -28.00
CA LEU A 14 -3.27 38.60 -26.80
C LEU A 14 -2.57 37.27 -26.39
N SER A 15 -1.62 37.35 -25.48
CA SER A 15 -0.97 36.16 -24.89
C SER A 15 -1.97 35.47 -23.99
N LEU A 16 -2.61 34.40 -24.49
CA LEU A 16 -3.34 33.46 -23.62
C LEU A 16 -2.32 32.74 -22.77
N PHE A 17 -2.26 33.09 -21.48
CA PHE A 17 -1.64 32.25 -20.48
C PHE A 17 -2.52 31.02 -20.30
N TYR A 18 -2.19 29.92 -20.96
CA TYR A 18 -2.64 28.61 -20.57
C TYR A 18 -2.00 28.31 -19.21
N ALA A 19 -2.79 28.33 -18.14
CA ALA A 19 -2.39 27.73 -16.88
C ALA A 19 -2.21 26.23 -17.14
N VAL A 20 -0.95 25.80 -17.26
CA VAL A 20 -0.61 24.37 -17.25
C VAL A 20 -1.01 23.87 -15.87
N PRO A 21 -1.87 22.84 -15.74
CA PRO A 21 -2.14 22.26 -14.45
C PRO A 21 -0.79 21.82 -13.87
N SER A 22 -0.46 22.30 -12.68
CA SER A 22 0.73 21.86 -11.95
C SER A 22 0.64 20.34 -11.80
N ALA A 23 1.54 19.63 -12.46
CA ALA A 23 1.71 18.21 -12.22
C ALA A 23 2.04 18.09 -10.71
N HIS A 24 1.16 17.48 -9.96
CA HIS A 24 1.37 17.24 -8.54
C HIS A 24 2.58 16.32 -8.41
N ALA A 25 3.68 16.86 -7.92
CA ALA A 25 4.93 16.12 -7.80
C ALA A 25 4.92 15.31 -6.51
N PHE A 26 5.15 14.00 -6.63
CA PHE A 26 5.43 13.15 -5.48
C PHE A 26 6.66 13.68 -4.72
N SER A 27 6.56 13.69 -3.41
CA SER A 27 7.64 14.15 -2.52
C SER A 27 7.92 13.13 -1.45
N THR A 28 9.18 13.00 -1.07
CA THR A 28 9.57 12.20 0.09
C THR A 28 9.68 13.12 1.30
N LEU A 29 8.85 12.89 2.32
CA LEU A 29 8.91 13.58 3.61
C LEU A 29 9.78 12.74 4.56
N GLN A 30 10.87 13.31 5.06
CA GLN A 30 11.67 12.71 6.11
C GLN A 30 11.20 13.27 7.46
N LEU A 31 10.85 12.37 8.40
CA LEU A 31 10.40 12.74 9.73
C LEU A 31 11.56 12.70 10.74
N LYS A 32 11.52 13.53 11.79
CA LYS A 32 12.56 13.59 12.84
C LYS A 32 12.75 12.29 13.61
N ASN A 33 11.75 11.41 13.61
CA ASN A 33 11.83 10.07 14.22
C ASN A 33 12.51 9.04 13.33
N GLY A 34 13.01 9.44 12.14
CA GLY A 34 13.67 8.59 11.16
C GLY A 34 12.71 7.91 10.17
N ALA A 35 11.39 8.08 10.31
CA ALA A 35 10.43 7.56 9.35
C ALA A 35 10.44 8.38 8.05
N SER A 36 10.08 7.75 6.93
CA SER A 36 9.96 8.41 5.64
C SER A 36 8.60 8.13 5.00
N LEU A 37 8.03 9.14 4.34
CA LEU A 37 6.74 9.06 3.66
C LEU A 37 6.91 9.50 2.21
N ASP A 38 6.53 8.64 1.27
CA ASP A 38 6.41 9.01 -0.13
C ASP A 38 4.95 9.35 -0.44
N ALA A 39 4.69 10.61 -0.78
CA ALA A 39 3.33 11.11 -0.92
C ALA A 39 3.27 12.33 -1.85
N GLU A 40 2.08 12.60 -2.37
CA GLU A 40 1.78 13.86 -3.03
C GLU A 40 1.48 14.94 -1.98
N VAL A 41 2.18 16.07 -2.04
CA VAL A 41 1.92 17.19 -1.13
C VAL A 41 0.72 17.97 -1.65
N ILE A 42 -0.44 17.83 -0.99
CA ILE A 42 -1.66 18.56 -1.31
C ILE A 42 -1.59 20.01 -0.84
N SER A 43 -1.06 20.22 0.37
CA SER A 43 -1.02 21.56 0.97
C SER A 43 0.10 21.67 2.01
N GLU A 44 0.86 22.75 1.96
CA GLU A 44 1.90 23.08 2.92
C GLU A 44 1.51 24.36 3.65
N LYS A 45 1.39 24.28 4.96
CA LYS A 45 1.07 25.41 5.86
C LYS A 45 2.18 25.58 6.89
N ALA A 46 2.17 26.71 7.61
CA ALA A 46 3.18 27.01 8.59
C ALA A 46 3.24 26.00 9.75
N ASP A 47 2.11 25.40 10.09
CA ASP A 47 1.93 24.47 11.22
C ASP A 47 1.84 22.99 10.80
N ARG A 48 1.61 22.69 9.51
CA ARG A 48 1.37 21.33 9.03
C ARG A 48 1.58 21.17 7.53
N VAL A 49 1.81 19.93 7.10
CA VAL A 49 1.81 19.49 5.70
C VAL A 49 0.72 18.45 5.52
N VAL A 50 -0.12 18.62 4.50
CA VAL A 50 -1.17 17.66 4.13
C VAL A 50 -0.69 16.90 2.91
N VAL A 51 -0.65 15.58 3.01
CA VAL A 51 -0.14 14.69 1.97
C VAL A 51 -1.17 13.62 1.61
N ASP A 52 -1.19 13.24 0.32
CA ASP A 52 -1.97 12.12 -0.20
C ASP A 52 -1.05 10.91 -0.41
N LEU A 53 -1.38 9.79 0.24
CA LEU A 53 -0.69 8.52 0.08
C LEU A 53 -1.28 7.66 -1.05
N GLY A 54 -2.23 8.22 -1.83
CA GLY A 54 -2.93 7.53 -2.90
C GLY A 54 -4.14 6.69 -2.44
N PHE A 55 -4.28 6.46 -1.15
CA PHE A 55 -5.41 5.74 -0.53
C PHE A 55 -5.92 6.42 0.75
N THR A 56 -5.19 7.39 1.28
CA THR A 56 -5.59 8.19 2.43
C THR A 56 -4.83 9.51 2.44
N VAL A 57 -5.44 10.53 3.05
CA VAL A 57 -4.83 11.84 3.24
C VAL A 57 -4.34 11.96 4.68
N LEU A 58 -3.05 12.28 4.86
CA LEU A 58 -2.43 12.50 6.16
C LEU A 58 -2.16 13.98 6.40
N THR A 59 -2.34 14.41 7.65
CA THR A 59 -1.86 15.71 8.12
C THR A 59 -0.67 15.50 9.03
N VAL A 60 0.50 15.96 8.62
CA VAL A 60 1.76 15.84 9.38
C VAL A 60 2.11 17.20 9.96
N PRO A 61 2.30 17.35 11.29
CA PRO A 61 2.77 18.59 11.89
C PRO A 61 4.13 19.00 11.32
N ARG A 62 4.30 20.26 11.06
CA ARG A 62 5.53 20.79 10.47
C ARG A 62 6.76 20.60 11.36
N ASP A 63 6.58 20.62 12.65
CA ASP A 63 7.62 20.40 13.66
C ASP A 63 8.11 18.95 13.73
N GLU A 64 7.36 18.00 13.21
CA GLU A 64 7.78 16.57 13.09
C GLU A 64 8.53 16.28 11.79
N ILE A 65 8.54 17.22 10.83
CA ILE A 65 9.19 17.04 9.53
C ILE A 65 10.60 17.58 9.57
N GLU A 66 11.58 16.73 9.22
CA GLU A 66 12.98 17.11 9.06
C GLU A 66 13.23 17.74 7.67
N SER A 67 12.72 17.11 6.60
CA SER A 67 12.86 17.63 5.24
C SER A 67 11.74 17.14 4.33
N VAL A 68 11.42 17.94 3.30
CA VAL A 68 10.54 17.58 2.19
C VAL A 68 11.37 17.69 0.91
N LYS A 69 11.52 16.58 0.18
CA LYS A 69 12.30 16.52 -1.07
C LYS A 69 11.37 16.21 -2.23
N PRO A 70 11.25 17.10 -3.24
CA PRO A 70 10.50 16.80 -4.45
C PRO A 70 11.13 15.59 -5.17
N ARG A 71 10.31 14.61 -5.55
CA ARG A 71 10.75 13.53 -6.42
C ARG A 71 10.68 14.01 -7.86
N THR A 72 11.81 14.35 -8.44
CA THR A 72 11.90 14.68 -9.87
C THR A 72 11.83 13.38 -10.65
N GLU A 73 10.78 13.20 -11.46
CA GLU A 73 10.78 12.18 -12.50
C GLU A 73 11.82 12.58 -13.56
N SER A 74 13.04 12.18 -13.35
CA SER A 74 14.11 12.30 -14.35
C SER A 74 14.35 10.94 -14.97
N GLY A 75 14.25 10.95 -16.31
CA GLY A 75 14.32 9.82 -17.19
C GLY A 75 15.40 8.78 -16.86
N ALA A 76 15.08 7.57 -17.25
CA ALA A 76 15.91 6.39 -17.16
C ALA A 76 17.38 6.64 -17.55
N SER A 77 18.27 6.51 -16.59
CA SER A 77 19.61 5.95 -16.79
C SER A 77 20.13 5.41 -15.48
N GLU A 78 20.53 4.16 -15.55
CA GLU A 78 21.15 3.36 -14.53
C GLU A 78 22.31 4.10 -13.83
N GLN A 79 22.09 4.40 -12.55
CA GLN A 79 23.15 4.29 -11.54
C GLN A 79 22.46 4.14 -10.19
N VAL A 80 22.40 2.91 -9.72
CA VAL A 80 21.97 2.52 -8.38
C VAL A 80 22.97 3.13 -7.39
N MET A 81 22.62 4.28 -6.82
CA MET A 81 23.14 4.65 -5.51
C MET A 81 22.20 4.06 -4.48
N GLU A 82 22.72 3.04 -3.83
CA GLU A 82 22.16 2.36 -2.67
C GLU A 82 22.00 3.37 -1.51
N THR A 83 20.87 4.09 -1.49
CA THR A 83 20.40 4.84 -0.32
C THR A 83 19.29 4.02 0.34
N ALA A 84 19.32 3.94 1.64
CA ALA A 84 18.65 3.04 2.56
C ALA A 84 17.10 3.04 2.57
N THR A 85 16.45 3.28 1.46
CA THR A 85 15.06 2.93 1.14
C THR A 85 15.04 2.05 -0.10
N ALA A 86 15.84 0.96 -0.07
CA ALA A 86 15.72 -0.06 -1.08
C ALA A 86 14.27 -0.55 -1.08
N ASP A 87 13.60 -0.42 -2.22
CA ASP A 87 12.28 -0.99 -2.41
C ASP A 87 12.32 -2.45 -1.95
N LEU A 88 11.49 -2.79 -0.94
CA LEU A 88 11.41 -4.16 -0.41
C LEU A 88 10.91 -5.17 -1.45
N TYR A 89 10.65 -4.74 -2.66
CA TYR A 89 10.11 -5.57 -3.72
C TYR A 89 10.79 -5.27 -5.06
N ARG A 90 10.65 -6.18 -5.98
CA ARG A 90 11.17 -6.09 -7.35
C ARG A 90 10.01 -6.00 -8.34
N VAL A 91 10.12 -5.11 -9.29
CA VAL A 91 9.33 -5.09 -10.53
C VAL A 91 10.25 -5.60 -11.65
N ALA A 92 9.84 -6.63 -12.37
CA ALA A 92 10.62 -7.20 -13.45
C ALA A 92 9.91 -6.98 -14.79
N PRO A 93 10.24 -5.93 -15.54
CA PRO A 93 9.64 -5.68 -16.84
C PRO A 93 10.04 -6.76 -17.84
N GLY A 94 9.12 -7.08 -18.78
CA GLY A 94 9.43 -7.96 -19.91
C GLY A 94 9.52 -9.45 -19.59
N LEU A 95 8.94 -9.91 -18.47
CA LEU A 95 8.84 -11.34 -18.21
C LEU A 95 8.01 -12.05 -19.28
N PRO A 96 8.41 -13.25 -19.73
CA PRO A 96 7.69 -14.01 -20.74
C PRO A 96 6.33 -14.48 -20.21
N THR A 97 5.34 -14.53 -21.09
CA THR A 97 4.07 -15.20 -20.80
C THR A 97 4.28 -16.72 -20.84
N LEU A 98 3.97 -17.38 -19.72
CA LEU A 98 4.12 -18.81 -19.54
C LEU A 98 2.77 -19.44 -19.18
N SER A 99 2.66 -20.77 -19.30
CA SER A 99 1.50 -21.51 -18.77
C SER A 99 1.44 -21.38 -17.24
N VAL A 100 0.25 -21.64 -16.66
CA VAL A 100 0.08 -21.67 -15.20
C VAL A 100 1.05 -22.68 -14.57
N LYS A 101 1.20 -23.87 -15.16
CA LYS A 101 2.13 -24.90 -14.66
C LYS A 101 3.57 -24.38 -14.58
N GLU A 102 4.08 -23.81 -15.66
CA GLU A 102 5.47 -23.26 -15.71
C GLU A 102 5.65 -22.12 -14.71
N ASN A 103 4.63 -21.27 -14.57
CA ASN A 103 4.64 -20.20 -13.57
C ASN A 103 4.65 -20.75 -12.14
N VAL A 104 3.83 -21.78 -11.83
CA VAL A 104 3.82 -22.44 -10.51
C VAL A 104 5.20 -23.04 -10.21
N ASP A 105 5.85 -23.61 -11.19
CA ASP A 105 7.20 -24.13 -11.06
C ASP A 105 8.24 -23.03 -10.77
N ARG A 106 8.04 -21.84 -11.33
CA ARG A 106 8.94 -20.68 -11.17
C ARG A 106 8.75 -19.93 -9.86
N VAL A 107 7.50 -19.65 -9.45
CA VAL A 107 7.21 -18.75 -8.33
C VAL A 107 6.69 -19.46 -7.09
N GLY A 108 6.37 -20.74 -7.18
CA GLY A 108 5.66 -21.46 -6.12
C GLY A 108 6.41 -21.56 -4.80
N GLU A 109 7.75 -21.60 -4.81
CA GLU A 109 8.57 -21.67 -3.59
C GLU A 109 8.58 -20.34 -2.80
N ALA A 110 8.20 -19.24 -3.46
CA ALA A 110 8.07 -17.94 -2.80
C ALA A 110 6.70 -17.78 -2.10
N VAL A 111 5.75 -18.70 -2.33
CA VAL A 111 4.44 -18.69 -1.65
C VAL A 111 4.53 -19.54 -0.39
N VAL A 112 4.10 -19.01 0.73
CA VAL A 112 4.23 -19.61 2.06
C VAL A 112 2.89 -19.76 2.75
N LEU A 113 2.79 -20.72 3.66
CA LEU A 113 1.70 -20.83 4.62
C LEU A 113 2.05 -19.96 5.84
N VAL A 114 1.12 -19.10 6.23
CA VAL A 114 1.19 -18.31 7.46
C VAL A 114 0.21 -18.90 8.46
N ARG A 115 0.69 -19.26 9.63
CA ARG A 115 -0.10 -19.88 10.70
C ARG A 115 0.04 -19.10 12.00
N THR A 116 -1.09 -18.94 12.70
CA THR A 116 -1.17 -18.45 14.06
C THR A 116 -1.92 -19.46 14.95
N PRO A 117 -1.97 -19.31 16.26
CA PRO A 117 -2.76 -20.17 17.14
C PRO A 117 -4.25 -20.24 16.79
N VAL A 118 -4.81 -19.17 16.20
CA VAL A 118 -6.26 -19.02 15.93
C VAL A 118 -6.63 -19.07 14.45
N GLY A 119 -5.65 -19.05 13.55
CA GLY A 119 -5.94 -19.01 12.11
C GLY A 119 -4.80 -19.45 11.23
N LEU A 120 -5.10 -19.57 9.96
CA LEU A 120 -4.13 -19.84 8.92
C LEU A 120 -4.50 -19.12 7.62
N GLY A 121 -3.49 -18.79 6.83
CA GLY A 121 -3.62 -18.20 5.52
C GLY A 121 -2.35 -18.40 4.72
N SER A 122 -2.26 -17.68 3.62
CA SER A 122 -1.09 -17.68 2.76
C SER A 122 -0.34 -16.35 2.88
N GLY A 123 0.89 -16.36 2.40
CA GLY A 123 1.70 -15.16 2.20
C GLY A 123 2.67 -15.39 1.06
N PHE A 124 3.44 -14.38 0.72
CA PHE A 124 4.48 -14.51 -0.30
C PHE A 124 5.70 -13.65 0.02
N LEU A 125 6.86 -14.22 -0.30
CA LEU A 125 8.17 -13.60 -0.11
C LEU A 125 8.42 -12.55 -1.20
N ILE A 126 8.70 -11.33 -0.79
CA ILE A 126 8.95 -10.19 -1.69
C ILE A 126 10.41 -9.76 -1.72
N HIS A 127 11.20 -10.13 -0.69
CA HIS A 127 12.60 -9.74 -0.57
C HIS A 127 13.48 -10.93 -0.14
N PRO A 128 14.71 -11.07 -0.69
CA PRO A 128 15.62 -12.19 -0.38
C PRO A 128 16.00 -12.31 1.10
N SER A 129 15.86 -11.24 1.87
CA SER A 129 16.10 -11.29 3.32
C SER A 129 14.93 -11.83 4.14
N GLY A 130 13.80 -12.28 3.51
CA GLY A 130 12.69 -12.93 4.19
C GLY A 130 11.54 -12.00 4.62
N TYR A 131 11.29 -10.92 3.85
CA TYR A 131 10.05 -10.15 4.02
C TYR A 131 8.89 -10.83 3.30
N ILE A 132 7.74 -10.88 3.98
CA ILE A 132 6.52 -11.57 3.53
C ILE A 132 5.35 -10.61 3.60
N VAL A 133 4.52 -10.62 2.54
CA VAL A 133 3.19 -9.99 2.53
C VAL A 133 2.14 -11.03 2.84
N THR A 134 1.15 -10.66 3.66
CA THR A 134 -0.07 -11.42 3.95
C THR A 134 -1.22 -10.45 4.26
N ASN A 135 -2.43 -10.97 4.52
CA ASN A 135 -3.52 -10.14 5.05
C ASN A 135 -3.37 -9.92 6.56
N GLU A 136 -3.88 -8.78 7.05
CA GLU A 136 -3.90 -8.48 8.47
C GLU A 136 -4.80 -9.45 9.23
N HIS A 137 -6.00 -9.78 8.69
CA HIS A 137 -6.93 -10.72 9.34
C HIS A 137 -6.35 -12.14 9.49
N VAL A 138 -5.35 -12.54 8.68
CA VAL A 138 -4.68 -13.85 8.82
C VAL A 138 -3.89 -13.92 10.13
N ILE A 139 -3.33 -12.80 10.55
CA ILE A 139 -2.57 -12.71 11.81
C ILE A 139 -3.43 -12.20 12.98
N ALA A 140 -4.52 -11.47 12.71
CA ALA A 140 -5.62 -11.09 13.63
C ALA A 140 -5.22 -10.80 15.10
N GLY A 141 -4.19 -9.98 15.29
CA GLY A 141 -3.71 -9.60 16.62
C GLY A 141 -2.81 -10.65 17.32
N GLU A 142 -2.46 -11.73 16.62
CA GLU A 142 -1.57 -12.76 17.12
C GLU A 142 -0.09 -12.40 16.84
N TYR A 143 0.77 -12.71 17.81
CA TYR A 143 2.22 -12.46 17.73
C TYR A 143 3.03 -13.75 17.56
N ASN A 144 2.44 -14.89 17.85
CA ASN A 144 3.06 -16.19 17.66
C ASN A 144 2.76 -16.68 16.23
N ILE A 145 3.57 -16.20 15.29
CA ILE A 145 3.40 -16.46 13.88
C ILE A 145 4.44 -17.49 13.44
N THR A 146 3.96 -18.50 12.74
CA THR A 146 4.79 -19.52 12.10
C THR A 146 4.62 -19.42 10.58
N VAL A 147 5.74 -19.48 9.87
CA VAL A 147 5.75 -19.51 8.40
C VAL A 147 6.27 -20.85 7.93
N THR A 148 5.56 -21.52 7.02
CA THR A 148 6.02 -22.74 6.36
C THR A 148 6.25 -22.47 4.88
N GLN A 149 7.48 -22.68 4.43
CA GLN A 149 7.87 -22.63 3.03
C GLN A 149 7.86 -24.03 2.43
N PHE A 150 7.30 -24.15 1.23
CA PHE A 150 7.30 -25.40 0.45
C PHE A 150 8.40 -25.33 -0.60
N ARG A 151 9.47 -26.07 -0.41
CA ARG A 151 10.60 -26.18 -1.34
C ARG A 151 10.45 -27.41 -2.22
N ARG A 152 11.01 -27.36 -3.41
CA ARG A 152 11.04 -28.50 -4.31
C ARG A 152 12.08 -29.50 -3.79
N GLY A 153 11.63 -30.67 -3.34
CA GLY A 153 12.46 -31.81 -3.07
C GLY A 153 12.65 -32.71 -4.30
N ALA A 154 13.33 -33.83 -4.14
CA ALA A 154 13.58 -34.75 -5.24
C ALA A 154 12.30 -35.46 -5.77
N THR A 155 11.37 -35.80 -4.88
CA THR A 155 10.14 -36.53 -5.20
C THR A 155 8.88 -35.78 -4.76
N GLU A 156 8.95 -34.99 -3.69
CA GLU A 156 7.83 -34.29 -3.09
C GLU A 156 8.26 -32.90 -2.58
N LEU A 157 7.30 -32.11 -2.13
CA LEU A 157 7.57 -30.79 -1.54
C LEU A 157 8.09 -30.95 -0.11
N GLU A 158 9.26 -30.42 0.15
CA GLU A 158 9.85 -30.32 1.50
C GLU A 158 9.27 -29.11 2.25
N LYS A 159 8.90 -29.32 3.51
CA LYS A 159 8.37 -28.27 4.38
C LYS A 159 9.45 -27.72 5.28
N VAL A 160 9.78 -26.44 5.11
CA VAL A 160 10.72 -25.73 5.99
C VAL A 160 9.93 -24.73 6.82
N GLN A 161 10.00 -24.88 8.15
CA GLN A 161 9.25 -24.07 9.09
C GLN A 161 10.16 -23.03 9.75
N TYR A 162 9.64 -21.79 9.86
CA TYR A 162 10.26 -20.65 10.51
C TYR A 162 9.35 -20.20 11.66
N ASN A 163 9.91 -20.12 12.88
CA ASN A 163 9.15 -19.82 14.09
C ASN A 163 9.46 -18.43 14.66
N LYS A 164 10.52 -17.77 14.19
CA LYS A 164 10.83 -16.40 14.56
C LYS A 164 10.40 -15.45 13.48
N VAL A 165 9.14 -15.03 13.56
CA VAL A 165 8.52 -14.14 12.58
C VAL A 165 8.02 -12.90 13.29
N ARG A 166 8.48 -11.73 12.85
CA ARG A 166 8.11 -10.44 13.41
C ARG A 166 7.16 -9.71 12.48
N ILE A 167 6.16 -9.03 13.06
CA ILE A 167 5.33 -8.06 12.35
C ILE A 167 6.15 -6.78 12.16
N VAL A 168 6.27 -6.31 10.93
CA VAL A 168 6.99 -5.07 10.57
C VAL A 168 6.02 -3.91 10.47
N ALA A 169 4.95 -4.10 9.71
CA ALA A 169 3.91 -3.10 9.49
C ALA A 169 2.57 -3.79 9.29
N LEU A 170 1.48 -3.12 9.61
CA LEU A 170 0.13 -3.60 9.35
C LEU A 170 -0.84 -2.43 9.13
N ASP A 171 -1.86 -2.67 8.30
CA ASP A 171 -2.97 -1.77 8.08
C ASP A 171 -4.29 -2.57 8.03
N SER A 172 -5.11 -2.43 9.09
CA SER A 172 -6.37 -3.16 9.23
C SER A 172 -7.46 -2.71 8.26
N ARG A 173 -7.37 -1.48 7.71
CA ARG A 173 -8.32 -1.00 6.68
C ARG A 173 -8.00 -1.60 5.33
N LEU A 174 -6.72 -1.59 4.94
CA LEU A 174 -6.25 -2.21 3.71
C LEU A 174 -6.20 -3.73 3.82
N ASP A 175 -6.31 -4.26 5.04
CA ASP A 175 -6.16 -5.68 5.35
C ASP A 175 -4.82 -6.24 4.86
N LEU A 176 -3.73 -5.49 5.11
CA LEU A 176 -2.37 -5.85 4.71
C LEU A 176 -1.45 -5.92 5.92
N ALA A 177 -0.56 -6.91 5.92
CA ALA A 177 0.52 -7.06 6.90
C ALA A 177 1.84 -7.36 6.20
N LEU A 178 2.91 -6.76 6.70
CA LEU A 178 4.30 -7.03 6.33
C LEU A 178 4.98 -7.76 7.47
N LEU A 179 5.44 -8.97 7.21
CA LEU A 179 6.15 -9.82 8.16
C LEU A 179 7.62 -9.94 7.78
N LYS A 180 8.45 -10.34 8.76
CA LYS A 180 9.87 -10.59 8.58
C LYS A 180 10.27 -11.89 9.26
N ILE A 181 10.82 -12.84 8.52
CA ILE A 181 11.48 -14.02 9.08
C ILE A 181 12.81 -13.56 9.69
N GLU A 182 13.02 -13.86 10.96
CA GLU A 182 14.25 -13.57 11.71
C GLU A 182 15.11 -14.81 11.95
N ASP A 183 14.61 -16.00 11.64
CA ASP A 183 15.39 -17.22 11.64
C ASP A 183 16.54 -17.12 10.62
N ALA A 184 17.71 -17.56 11.01
CA ALA A 184 18.88 -17.57 10.12
C ALA A 184 18.61 -18.50 8.93
N SER A 185 18.76 -17.96 7.71
CA SER A 185 18.77 -18.75 6.48
C SER A 185 20.16 -18.73 5.88
N SER A 186 20.66 -19.90 5.51
CA SER A 186 21.97 -20.06 4.86
C SER A 186 21.98 -19.58 3.39
N ALA A 187 20.80 -19.37 2.82
CA ALA A 187 20.63 -18.92 1.44
C ALA A 187 19.54 -17.83 1.37
N PRO A 188 19.61 -16.93 0.37
CA PRO A 188 18.57 -15.94 0.15
C PRO A 188 17.23 -16.63 -0.16
N PHE A 189 16.15 -16.04 0.32
CA PHE A 189 14.79 -16.53 0.04
C PHE A 189 14.42 -16.32 -1.43
N PRO A 190 13.70 -17.28 -2.06
CA PRO A 190 13.08 -17.06 -3.35
C PRO A 190 12.01 -15.96 -3.22
N THR A 191 11.87 -15.12 -4.25
CA THR A 191 10.96 -13.98 -4.21
C THR A 191 10.12 -13.90 -5.46
N VAL A 192 8.94 -13.33 -5.34
CA VAL A 192 8.10 -12.95 -6.47
C VAL A 192 8.48 -11.56 -7.00
N SER A 193 8.07 -11.28 -8.24
CA SER A 193 8.07 -9.91 -8.78
C SER A 193 6.66 -9.34 -8.67
N LEU A 194 6.53 -8.09 -8.27
CA LEU A 194 5.28 -7.37 -8.30
C LEU A 194 5.02 -6.86 -9.72
N GLY A 195 3.76 -6.82 -10.13
CA GLY A 195 3.36 -6.32 -11.43
C GLY A 195 3.75 -4.84 -11.61
N GLY A 196 4.08 -4.45 -12.83
CA GLY A 196 4.28 -3.05 -13.21
C GLY A 196 2.97 -2.27 -13.25
N ASP A 197 3.05 -1.02 -13.72
CA ASP A 197 1.90 -0.11 -13.84
C ASP A 197 1.02 -0.42 -15.08
N ALA A 198 1.25 -1.57 -15.73
CA ALA A 198 0.39 -2.02 -16.82
C ALA A 198 -1.01 -2.30 -16.28
N SER A 199 -1.99 -1.58 -16.82
CA SER A 199 -3.40 -1.72 -16.44
C SER A 199 -3.83 -3.18 -16.53
N LEU A 200 -4.44 -3.67 -15.45
CA LEU A 200 -5.18 -4.93 -15.49
C LEU A 200 -6.41 -4.75 -16.40
N ASN A 201 -6.69 -5.77 -17.20
CA ASN A 201 -7.85 -5.75 -18.08
C ASN A 201 -8.88 -6.80 -17.64
N ASP A 202 -10.14 -6.44 -17.75
CA ASP A 202 -11.24 -7.38 -17.58
C ASP A 202 -11.10 -8.50 -18.61
N GLY A 203 -11.33 -9.74 -18.18
CA GLY A 203 -11.10 -10.96 -18.99
C GLY A 203 -9.66 -11.48 -18.99
N GLN A 204 -8.70 -10.76 -18.39
CA GLN A 204 -7.32 -11.23 -18.28
C GLN A 204 -7.22 -12.48 -17.41
N THR A 205 -6.52 -13.50 -17.90
CA THR A 205 -6.27 -14.75 -17.14
C THR A 205 -5.33 -14.47 -15.96
N VAL A 206 -5.74 -14.97 -14.79
CA VAL A 206 -4.98 -14.90 -13.54
C VAL A 206 -5.05 -16.25 -12.83
N PHE A 207 -4.09 -16.49 -11.94
CA PHE A 207 -4.10 -17.66 -11.06
C PHE A 207 -3.65 -17.29 -9.65
N ALA A 208 -4.11 -18.05 -8.67
CA ALA A 208 -3.72 -17.92 -7.27
C ALA A 208 -2.97 -19.19 -6.84
N ILE A 209 -1.98 -19.01 -5.99
CA ILE A 209 -1.30 -20.07 -5.26
C ILE A 209 -1.53 -19.81 -3.78
N GLY A 210 -1.90 -20.83 -3.01
CA GLY A 210 -2.09 -20.75 -1.58
C GLY A 210 -2.08 -22.12 -0.92
N SER A 211 -2.36 -22.15 0.38
CA SER A 211 -2.39 -23.38 1.20
C SER A 211 -3.74 -23.50 1.91
N PRO A 212 -4.85 -23.73 1.17
CA PRO A 212 -6.17 -23.81 1.76
C PRO A 212 -6.25 -24.94 2.79
N LEU A 213 -6.88 -24.68 3.94
CA LEU A 213 -7.06 -25.64 5.03
C LEU A 213 -5.75 -26.27 5.56
N GLY A 214 -4.60 -25.63 5.30
CA GLY A 214 -3.29 -26.18 5.65
C GLY A 214 -2.83 -27.34 4.76
N LEU A 215 -3.53 -27.58 3.64
CA LEU A 215 -3.08 -28.50 2.61
C LEU A 215 -1.83 -27.96 1.91
N ASP A 216 -1.07 -28.86 1.32
CA ASP A 216 0.09 -28.50 0.53
C ASP A 216 -0.39 -27.66 -0.68
N ARG A 217 0.46 -26.75 -1.07
CA ARG A 217 0.27 -25.76 -2.12
C ARG A 217 -0.81 -26.09 -3.16
N THR A 218 -1.89 -25.32 -3.17
CA THR A 218 -3.01 -25.45 -4.10
C THR A 218 -2.99 -24.32 -5.12
N VAL A 219 -3.38 -24.63 -6.36
CA VAL A 219 -3.45 -23.66 -7.46
C VAL A 219 -4.89 -23.55 -7.94
N SER A 220 -5.38 -22.34 -8.12
CA SER A 220 -6.66 -22.04 -8.77
C SER A 220 -6.44 -21.03 -9.91
N GLN A 221 -7.21 -21.17 -10.99
CA GLN A 221 -7.13 -20.32 -12.18
C GLN A 221 -8.49 -19.71 -12.47
N GLY A 222 -8.50 -18.51 -13.00
CA GLY A 222 -9.70 -17.79 -13.43
C GLY A 222 -9.35 -16.57 -14.27
N ILE A 223 -10.27 -15.61 -14.31
CA ILE A 223 -10.10 -14.35 -15.01
C ILE A 223 -10.41 -13.18 -14.08
N ILE A 224 -9.93 -12.00 -14.42
CA ILE A 224 -10.37 -10.75 -13.83
C ILE A 224 -11.77 -10.45 -14.36
N SER A 225 -12.77 -10.38 -13.47
CA SER A 225 -14.14 -10.03 -13.81
C SER A 225 -14.34 -8.51 -13.81
N SER A 226 -13.60 -7.79 -12.94
CA SER A 226 -13.51 -6.33 -12.90
C SER A 226 -12.20 -5.94 -12.23
N HIS A 227 -11.40 -5.12 -12.90
CA HIS A 227 -10.11 -4.66 -12.39
C HIS A 227 -10.23 -3.59 -11.31
N ALA A 228 -11.40 -2.93 -11.16
CA ALA A 228 -11.67 -1.89 -10.18
C ALA A 228 -13.10 -1.95 -9.67
N ARG A 229 -13.32 -2.64 -8.56
CA ARG A 229 -14.60 -2.72 -7.86
C ARG A 229 -14.50 -1.96 -6.54
N LEU A 230 -15.34 -0.93 -6.37
CA LEU A 230 -15.42 -0.19 -5.13
C LEU A 230 -16.36 -0.92 -4.15
N LEU A 231 -15.82 -1.33 -2.98
CA LEU A 231 -16.55 -1.94 -1.87
C LEU A 231 -16.10 -1.24 -0.58
N ASP A 232 -17.05 -0.75 0.20
CA ASP A 232 -16.79 -0.06 1.48
C ASP A 232 -15.72 1.03 1.42
N GLY A 233 -15.69 1.77 0.29
CA GLY A 233 -14.72 2.84 0.07
C GLY A 233 -13.32 2.39 -0.33
N GLN A 234 -13.12 1.09 -0.60
CA GLN A 234 -11.85 0.52 -1.05
C GLN A 234 -11.98 -0.11 -2.43
N LEU A 235 -10.89 -0.07 -3.20
CA LEU A 235 -10.81 -0.71 -4.51
C LEU A 235 -10.34 -2.15 -4.37
N TYR A 236 -11.05 -3.05 -5.07
CA TYR A 236 -10.71 -4.45 -5.19
C TYR A 236 -10.71 -4.91 -6.66
N ILE A 237 -9.91 -5.91 -6.94
CA ILE A 237 -10.02 -6.70 -8.16
C ILE A 237 -11.06 -7.78 -7.90
N GLN A 238 -12.10 -7.86 -8.73
CA GLN A 238 -13.05 -8.97 -8.73
C GLN A 238 -12.56 -10.05 -9.70
N THR A 239 -12.61 -11.32 -9.29
CA THR A 239 -12.11 -12.44 -10.08
C THR A 239 -13.01 -13.66 -9.99
N THR A 240 -12.96 -14.53 -11.02
CA THR A 240 -13.56 -15.89 -10.98
C THR A 240 -12.59 -16.92 -10.38
N THR A 241 -11.33 -16.53 -10.09
CA THR A 241 -10.36 -17.41 -9.43
C THR A 241 -10.89 -17.79 -8.05
N GLN A 242 -11.03 -19.07 -7.76
CA GLN A 242 -11.55 -19.55 -6.48
C GLN A 242 -10.59 -19.18 -5.33
N ILE A 243 -11.10 -18.37 -4.40
CA ILE A 243 -10.42 -17.99 -3.17
C ILE A 243 -11.14 -18.67 -2.00
N ASN A 244 -10.50 -19.65 -1.42
CA ASN A 244 -11.01 -20.44 -0.29
C ASN A 244 -10.27 -20.08 1.00
N PRO A 245 -10.81 -20.41 2.20
CA PRO A 245 -10.09 -20.26 3.46
C PRO A 245 -8.70 -20.89 3.37
N GLY A 246 -7.66 -20.07 3.63
CA GLY A 246 -6.26 -20.44 3.48
C GLY A 246 -5.57 -19.85 2.26
N ASN A 247 -6.29 -19.34 1.25
CA ASN A 247 -5.71 -18.57 0.16
C ASN A 247 -5.55 -17.07 0.49
N SER A 248 -6.26 -16.59 1.53
CA SER A 248 -6.15 -15.20 2.01
C SER A 248 -4.71 -14.83 2.31
N GLY A 249 -4.29 -13.65 1.87
CA GLY A 249 -2.92 -13.14 1.99
C GLY A 249 -1.96 -13.70 0.95
N GLY A 250 -2.37 -14.72 0.18
CA GLY A 250 -1.59 -15.27 -0.92
C GLY A 250 -1.63 -14.38 -2.17
N PRO A 251 -0.70 -14.59 -3.11
CA PRO A 251 -0.61 -13.80 -4.32
C PRO A 251 -1.61 -14.22 -5.39
N MET A 252 -2.15 -13.24 -6.13
CA MET A 252 -2.78 -13.44 -7.43
C MET A 252 -1.77 -13.06 -8.51
N PHE A 253 -1.52 -13.97 -9.44
CA PHE A 253 -0.53 -13.81 -10.51
C PHE A 253 -1.19 -13.64 -11.87
N ASN A 254 -0.55 -12.87 -12.75
CA ASN A 254 -0.79 -12.94 -14.19
C ASN A 254 0.05 -14.06 -14.86
N LEU A 255 -0.15 -14.29 -16.16
CA LEU A 255 0.61 -15.32 -16.89
C LEU A 255 2.08 -14.99 -17.11
N ARG A 256 2.54 -13.79 -16.75
CA ARG A 256 3.98 -13.47 -16.68
C ARG A 256 4.58 -13.83 -15.32
N GLY A 257 3.76 -14.37 -14.39
CA GLY A 257 4.18 -14.72 -13.02
C GLY A 257 4.51 -13.49 -12.16
N GLU A 258 3.90 -12.37 -12.47
CA GLU A 258 3.93 -11.15 -11.66
C GLU A 258 2.71 -11.14 -10.75
N VAL A 259 2.90 -10.72 -9.50
CA VAL A 259 1.79 -10.51 -8.56
C VAL A 259 1.02 -9.28 -8.98
N VAL A 260 -0.27 -9.44 -9.24
CA VAL A 260 -1.20 -8.36 -9.63
C VAL A 260 -2.19 -8.00 -8.54
N GLY A 261 -2.27 -8.81 -7.48
CA GLY A 261 -3.09 -8.53 -6.30
C GLY A 261 -2.80 -9.50 -5.15
N VAL A 262 -3.35 -9.18 -3.98
CA VAL A 262 -3.32 -10.02 -2.78
C VAL A 262 -4.72 -10.58 -2.56
N ASN A 263 -4.87 -11.90 -2.55
CA ASN A 263 -6.16 -12.57 -2.35
C ASN A 263 -6.77 -12.17 -1.01
N ASN A 264 -8.06 -11.79 -1.01
CA ASN A 264 -8.74 -11.31 0.18
C ASN A 264 -10.15 -11.93 0.28
N MET A 265 -10.37 -12.78 1.30
CA MET A 265 -11.69 -13.34 1.59
C MET A 265 -12.58 -12.43 2.43
N LYS A 266 -12.01 -11.44 3.16
CA LYS A 266 -12.77 -10.54 4.02
C LYS A 266 -13.76 -9.67 3.24
N ALA A 267 -13.49 -9.42 1.95
CA ALA A 267 -14.36 -8.67 1.07
C ALA A 267 -15.58 -9.46 0.58
N MET A 268 -15.73 -10.73 0.97
CA MET A 268 -16.88 -11.56 0.58
C MET A 268 -18.06 -11.35 1.53
N GLU A 269 -19.24 -11.03 0.98
CA GLU A 269 -20.50 -11.20 1.72
C GLU A 269 -20.81 -12.69 1.87
N VAL A 270 -21.16 -13.09 3.10
CA VAL A 270 -21.53 -14.48 3.41
C VAL A 270 -22.77 -14.86 2.61
N GLY A 271 -22.64 -15.88 1.75
CA GLY A 271 -23.76 -16.46 1.00
C GLY A 271 -23.81 -16.11 -0.49
N VAL A 272 -22.84 -15.35 -1.03
CA VAL A 272 -22.74 -15.09 -2.48
C VAL A 272 -21.62 -15.95 -3.07
N GLU A 273 -21.97 -17.00 -3.79
CA GLU A 273 -20.99 -17.83 -4.49
C GLU A 273 -20.44 -17.13 -5.74
N GLY A 274 -19.16 -17.35 -6.02
CA GLY A 274 -18.51 -16.89 -7.26
C GLY A 274 -18.01 -15.45 -7.26
N LEU A 275 -18.13 -14.71 -6.16
CA LEU A 275 -17.52 -13.39 -6.00
C LEU A 275 -16.25 -13.51 -5.17
N ASN A 276 -15.11 -13.47 -5.82
CA ASN A 276 -13.80 -13.48 -5.17
C ASN A 276 -13.09 -12.15 -5.42
N PHE A 277 -12.31 -11.70 -4.44
CA PHE A 277 -11.68 -10.41 -4.47
C PHE A 277 -10.20 -10.48 -4.15
N ALA A 278 -9.44 -9.53 -4.70
CA ALA A 278 -8.04 -9.31 -4.34
C ALA A 278 -7.77 -7.82 -4.15
N ILE A 279 -6.88 -7.48 -3.24
CA ILE A 279 -6.36 -6.13 -3.05
C ILE A 279 -5.46 -5.83 -4.24
N PRO A 280 -5.65 -4.70 -4.96
CA PRO A 280 -4.84 -4.34 -6.12
C PRO A 280 -3.36 -4.18 -5.78
N ILE A 281 -2.49 -4.49 -6.74
CA ILE A 281 -1.04 -4.42 -6.55
C ILE A 281 -0.55 -3.00 -6.21
N ASP A 282 -1.21 -1.96 -6.74
CA ASP A 282 -0.81 -0.58 -6.48
C ASP A 282 -1.09 -0.17 -5.02
N VAL A 283 -2.17 -0.69 -4.43
CA VAL A 283 -2.45 -0.54 -2.99
C VAL A 283 -1.33 -1.18 -2.16
N LEU A 284 -0.91 -2.41 -2.52
CA LEU A 284 0.21 -3.07 -1.87
C LEU A 284 1.51 -2.28 -2.01
N LYS A 285 1.84 -1.81 -3.21
CA LYS A 285 3.06 -1.01 -3.44
C LYS A 285 3.06 0.26 -2.60
N ASN A 286 1.92 0.95 -2.50
CA ASN A 286 1.77 2.14 -1.66
C ASN A 286 1.96 1.82 -0.17
N PHE A 287 1.38 0.72 0.32
CA PHE A 287 1.60 0.24 1.69
C PHE A 287 3.09 -0.05 1.95
N LEU A 288 3.77 -0.75 1.04
CA LEU A 288 5.18 -1.11 1.19
C LEU A 288 6.11 0.11 1.16
N ARG A 289 5.84 1.09 0.28
CA ARG A 289 6.61 2.36 0.21
C ARG A 289 6.48 3.18 1.48
N ASN A 290 5.29 3.19 2.06
CA ASN A 290 4.96 3.99 3.25
C ASN A 290 4.92 3.15 4.54
N ARG A 291 5.56 1.96 4.56
CA ARG A 291 5.54 1.01 5.68
C ARG A 291 5.90 1.62 7.04
N ASP A 292 6.73 2.66 7.05
CA ASP A 292 7.14 3.33 8.28
C ASP A 292 5.95 4.06 8.95
N ALA A 293 4.96 4.52 8.14
CA ALA A 293 3.71 5.08 8.67
C ALA A 293 2.82 4.01 9.33
N TYR A 294 2.97 2.76 8.93
CA TYR A 294 2.22 1.60 9.41
C TYR A 294 3.05 0.70 10.32
N ALA A 295 4.22 1.16 10.78
CA ALA A 295 5.13 0.39 11.59
C ALA A 295 4.44 -0.14 12.85
N PHE A 296 4.55 -1.46 13.05
CA PHE A 296 3.95 -2.13 14.19
C PHE A 296 4.76 -1.86 15.47
N ASP A 297 4.10 -1.39 16.53
CA ASP A 297 4.67 -1.26 17.88
C ASP A 297 4.04 -2.29 18.81
N PRO A 298 4.77 -3.34 19.23
CA PRO A 298 4.24 -4.36 20.13
C PRO A 298 3.84 -3.83 21.51
N ARG A 299 4.34 -2.65 21.91
CA ARG A 299 3.97 -2.00 23.18
C ARG A 299 2.63 -1.28 23.09
N ASN A 300 2.19 -0.98 21.87
CA ASN A 300 0.90 -0.36 21.58
C ASN A 300 0.27 -0.99 20.34
N PRO A 301 -0.13 -2.26 20.41
CA PRO A 301 -0.64 -3.02 19.26
C PRO A 301 -1.94 -2.45 18.68
N ASN A 302 -2.69 -1.71 19.50
CA ASN A 302 -3.95 -1.06 19.10
C ASN A 302 -3.76 0.38 18.61
N ALA A 303 -2.54 0.87 18.54
CA ALA A 303 -2.23 2.11 17.85
C ALA A 303 -2.32 1.88 16.32
N GLY A 304 -3.46 1.37 15.89
CA GLY A 304 -3.83 1.36 14.49
C GLY A 304 -3.67 2.77 13.99
N TYR A 305 -2.78 2.95 13.01
CA TYR A 305 -2.38 4.24 12.45
C TYR A 305 -1.81 5.20 13.52
N ARG A 306 -0.59 5.61 13.38
CA ARG A 306 -0.06 6.80 14.06
C ARG A 306 -0.69 8.05 13.43
N TYR A 307 -2.03 8.11 13.42
CA TYR A 307 -2.69 9.36 13.15
C TYR A 307 -2.38 10.31 14.28
N LEU A 308 -1.77 11.40 13.94
CA LEU A 308 -1.80 12.53 14.85
C LEU A 308 -3.28 12.85 15.10
N PRO A 309 -3.70 12.95 16.36
CA PRO A 309 -5.08 13.33 16.65
C PRO A 309 -5.44 14.59 15.88
N PRO A 310 -6.68 14.73 15.37
CA PRO A 310 -7.09 15.95 14.70
C PRO A 310 -6.76 17.15 15.61
N PRO A 311 -6.32 18.27 15.05
CA PRO A 311 -5.95 19.45 15.85
C PRO A 311 -7.12 19.79 16.77
N GLN A 312 -6.86 19.80 18.06
CA GLN A 312 -7.84 20.18 19.08
C GLN A 312 -8.33 21.58 18.71
N PRO A 313 -9.65 21.83 18.72
CA PRO A 313 -10.15 23.17 18.52
C PRO A 313 -9.47 24.08 19.54
N VAL A 314 -8.80 25.11 19.06
CA VAL A 314 -8.18 26.13 19.92
C VAL A 314 -9.31 26.63 20.81
N LYS A 315 -9.26 26.31 22.10
CA LYS A 315 -10.16 26.96 23.07
C LYS A 315 -9.90 28.45 22.93
N ALA A 316 -10.84 29.17 22.36
CA ALA A 316 -10.79 30.62 22.37
C ALA A 316 -10.51 31.03 23.83
N SER A 317 -9.37 31.63 24.07
CA SER A 317 -9.09 32.25 25.39
C SER A 317 -10.07 33.37 25.57
N GLY A 318 -11.26 33.03 26.09
CA GLY A 318 -12.31 33.95 26.40
C GLY A 318 -11.94 34.69 27.65
N THR A 319 -11.23 35.79 27.50
CA THR A 319 -11.37 36.92 28.37
C THR A 319 -12.68 37.66 27.98
N ALA A 320 -13.81 37.03 28.31
CA ALA A 320 -15.06 37.77 28.38
C ALA A 320 -14.94 38.74 29.55
N ALA A 321 -14.71 40.00 29.26
CA ALA A 321 -14.88 41.06 30.21
C ALA A 321 -16.30 40.99 30.77
N LYS A 322 -16.38 40.79 32.08
CA LYS A 322 -17.62 40.76 32.86
C LYS A 322 -18.35 42.14 32.67
N PRO A 323 -19.61 42.19 32.23
CA PRO A 323 -20.31 43.46 32.19
C PRO A 323 -20.45 44.04 33.60
N ALA A 324 -20.09 45.31 33.76
CA ALA A 324 -20.27 46.01 35.01
C ALA A 324 -21.76 46.13 35.35
N ASP A 325 -22.12 45.60 36.50
CA ASP A 325 -23.44 45.70 37.14
C ASP A 325 -23.75 47.14 37.43
N LYS A 326 -24.72 47.74 36.71
CA LYS A 326 -25.31 49.01 37.01
C LYS A 326 -26.68 48.77 37.64
N THR A 327 -26.67 48.40 38.92
CA THR A 327 -27.89 48.49 39.74
C THR A 327 -27.47 49.03 41.12
N ALA A 328 -27.53 50.35 41.24
CA ALA A 328 -27.67 50.97 42.54
C ALA A 328 -28.58 52.19 42.42
N ALA A 329 -29.50 52.24 43.30
CA ALA A 329 -30.30 53.35 43.76
C ALA A 329 -31.72 53.49 43.18
N HIS A 330 -32.64 52.90 43.90
CA HIS A 330 -33.77 53.62 44.37
C HIS A 330 -34.15 53.13 45.77
N ALA A 331 -33.90 54.03 46.79
CA ALA A 331 -34.40 53.93 48.13
C ALA A 331 -35.62 54.85 48.24
N LYS A 332 -36.61 54.32 48.74
CA LYS A 332 -37.60 54.72 49.73
C LYS A 332 -38.23 56.13 49.81
N PRO A 333 -39.33 56.28 50.46
CA PRO A 333 -39.65 55.83 51.84
C PRO A 333 -40.67 54.73 51.96
#